data_527bdbe5ae685681d31cf299bb3e74c4
#
_entry.id   527bdbe5ae685681d31cf299bb3e74c4
#
_cell.length_a   1.000
_cell.length_b   1.000
_cell.length_c   1.000
_cell.angle_alpha   90.00
_cell.angle_beta   90.00
_cell.angle_gamma   90.00
#
_symmetry.space_group_name_H-M   'P 1'
#
loop_
_entity.id
_entity.type
_entity.pdbx_description
1 polymer ?
#
loop_
_entity_poly.entity_id
_entity_poly.type
_entity_poly.pdbx_seq_one_letter_code
_entity_poly.pdbx_strand_id
1 'polypeptide(L)'
;FVSGAFYQENGIFKEGKKNEYDNNIGLKRYNLRSNIDFDATKTTLVKVDISGQYLQTNYPGTGTNTIFNSMCRTPSYLMPAEYSDGTIAGHPRPSGNRVNPYNLLVNSGYAKEWRTSIQSKLEVNQKLDFITKGLNWKGLISFDADMKYTAKRTKTPTQYLATGRDENGALQFKKVVEGSDVLTEKLENSSNKKIYFETSFNYNRTFAQKHDVTAMVLYMQKETQYHDNALPYRKQGLVGRATYGYDGRYFVEGNFGYTGSETFAKGFRFGFFPAMGLAWYVSNEPYYPEALKKVVNKLKFRFSIGRTGNDDTGGDRFLYRGTMKQDNGGYNLGFSDTGGMGGIGNGITEARFEAPYLSWEIEEKTNYGIDLGLFDNRIDLQVDYFNNKRKSILLQRNTVSNVTGFQQMPWQNFGIVKNHGVDASLTLNQKIGQVNLSARGNFTFARNEIIEYDQVPQVYPWLEKKGTRLNSNKLYIADGLYTYDDFIINGEGLNRTYELKPGVVSGLSSGVRPGDIKYKDLNGDGKID
;
A
#
# COMPACT_ATOMS: atom_id res chain seq x y z
N PHE A 1 -33.70 -3.42 5.26
CA PHE A 1 -33.72 -2.70 3.98
C PHE A 1 -33.03 -3.53 2.91
N VAL A 2 -33.51 -3.46 1.65
CA VAL A 2 -32.90 -4.13 0.51
C VAL A 2 -32.64 -3.07 -0.57
N SER A 3 -31.48 -3.11 -1.20
CA SER A 3 -31.13 -2.18 -2.29
C SER A 3 -30.42 -2.93 -3.41
N GLY A 4 -30.68 -2.51 -4.65
CA GLY A 4 -29.97 -2.93 -5.85
C GLY A 4 -29.43 -1.73 -6.60
N ALA A 5 -28.25 -1.84 -7.19
CA ALA A 5 -27.67 -0.79 -8.01
C ALA A 5 -26.97 -1.40 -9.22
N PHE A 6 -27.09 -0.70 -10.34
CA PHE A 6 -26.36 -0.98 -11.58
C PHE A 6 -25.50 0.24 -11.92
N TYR A 7 -24.28 -0.02 -12.35
CA TYR A 7 -23.35 1.01 -12.81
C TYR A 7 -22.66 0.51 -14.08
N GLN A 8 -22.55 1.38 -15.07
CA GLN A 8 -21.83 1.13 -16.30
C GLN A 8 -20.90 2.29 -16.61
N GLU A 9 -19.68 1.95 -17.04
CA GLU A 9 -18.66 2.90 -17.47
C GLU A 9 -18.04 2.39 -18.77
N ASN A 10 -17.87 3.30 -19.73
CA ASN A 10 -17.17 3.02 -20.97
C ASN A 10 -15.76 3.61 -20.93
N GLY A 11 -14.83 2.95 -21.60
CA GLY A 11 -13.45 3.41 -21.66
C GLY A 11 -13.26 4.63 -22.56
N ILE A 12 -12.09 5.24 -22.40
CA ILE A 12 -11.69 6.47 -23.12
C ILE A 12 -11.06 6.21 -24.49
N PHE A 13 -10.79 4.94 -24.83
CA PHE A 13 -10.19 4.63 -26.13
C PHE A 13 -11.19 4.83 -27.26
N LYS A 14 -10.69 5.36 -28.36
CA LYS A 14 -11.46 5.47 -29.58
C LYS A 14 -11.70 4.07 -30.15
N GLU A 15 -12.95 3.71 -30.37
CA GLU A 15 -13.29 2.40 -30.94
C GLU A 15 -12.69 2.22 -32.33
N GLY A 16 -11.85 1.20 -32.50
CA GLY A 16 -11.38 0.74 -33.78
C GLY A 16 -12.13 -0.54 -34.13
N LYS A 17 -13.20 -0.45 -34.92
CA LYS A 17 -13.98 -1.62 -35.39
C LYS A 17 -13.25 -2.45 -36.47
N LYS A 18 -12.01 -2.84 -36.19
CA LYS A 18 -11.24 -3.70 -37.11
C LYS A 18 -11.40 -5.20 -36.85
N ASN A 19 -11.94 -5.57 -35.69
CA ASN A 19 -12.06 -6.94 -35.24
C ASN A 19 -13.51 -7.26 -34.84
N GLU A 20 -13.86 -8.53 -34.84
CA GLU A 20 -15.17 -9.05 -34.39
C GLU A 20 -15.31 -9.04 -32.86
N TYR A 21 -14.25 -8.68 -32.10
CA TYR A 21 -14.25 -8.62 -30.65
C TYR A 21 -14.13 -7.18 -30.16
N ASP A 22 -14.75 -6.92 -28.99
CA ASP A 22 -14.63 -5.63 -28.31
C ASP A 22 -13.30 -5.57 -27.55
N ASN A 23 -12.45 -4.65 -27.96
CA ASN A 23 -11.14 -4.38 -27.38
C ASN A 23 -11.09 -3.09 -26.54
N ASN A 24 -12.23 -2.40 -26.37
CA ASN A 24 -12.29 -1.22 -25.53
C ASN A 24 -12.44 -1.58 -24.05
N ILE A 25 -12.10 -0.65 -23.18
CA ILE A 25 -12.36 -0.79 -21.75
C ILE A 25 -13.86 -0.61 -21.54
N GLY A 26 -14.45 -1.49 -20.78
CA GLY A 26 -15.84 -1.37 -20.38
C GLY A 26 -16.04 -2.04 -19.03
N LEU A 27 -16.84 -1.42 -18.17
CA LEU A 27 -17.14 -1.91 -16.84
C LEU A 27 -18.64 -1.92 -16.61
N LYS A 28 -19.15 -3.05 -16.13
CA LYS A 28 -20.53 -3.21 -15.65
C LYS A 28 -20.49 -3.77 -14.25
N ARG A 29 -21.16 -3.09 -13.33
CA ARG A 29 -21.23 -3.48 -11.92
C ARG A 29 -22.65 -3.61 -11.46
N TYR A 30 -22.95 -4.75 -10.86
CA TYR A 30 -24.22 -5.07 -10.23
C TYR A 30 -23.99 -5.22 -8.74
N ASN A 31 -24.72 -4.48 -7.93
CA ASN A 31 -24.69 -4.57 -6.48
C ASN A 31 -26.05 -4.97 -5.95
N LEU A 32 -26.06 -5.91 -5.03
CA LEU A 32 -27.23 -6.25 -4.23
C LEU A 32 -26.84 -6.18 -2.75
N ARG A 33 -27.62 -5.50 -1.95
CA ARG A 33 -27.40 -5.42 -0.51
C ARG A 33 -28.71 -5.58 0.23
N SER A 34 -28.67 -6.43 1.25
CA SER A 34 -29.78 -6.66 2.16
C SER A 34 -29.28 -6.55 3.60
N ASN A 35 -29.89 -5.67 4.38
CA ASN A 35 -29.65 -5.55 5.80
C ASN A 35 -31.01 -5.75 6.49
N ILE A 36 -31.11 -6.80 7.28
CA ILE A 36 -32.34 -7.22 7.97
C ILE A 36 -32.05 -7.26 9.46
N ASP A 37 -32.73 -6.42 10.20
CA ASP A 37 -32.73 -6.41 11.65
C ASP A 37 -34.10 -6.85 12.11
N PHE A 38 -34.18 -7.86 12.99
CA PHE A 38 -35.43 -8.30 13.55
C PHE A 38 -35.30 -8.69 15.03
N ASP A 39 -36.27 -8.34 15.79
CA ASP A 39 -36.39 -8.71 17.21
C ASP A 39 -36.90 -10.14 17.31
N ALA A 40 -35.99 -11.12 17.51
CA ALA A 40 -36.37 -12.51 17.72
C ALA A 40 -37.14 -12.71 19.04
N THR A 41 -36.79 -11.90 20.04
CA THR A 41 -37.54 -11.76 21.31
C THR A 41 -37.45 -10.30 21.77
N LYS A 42 -38.14 -9.96 22.87
CA LYS A 42 -38.07 -8.62 23.50
C LYS A 42 -36.63 -8.23 23.92
N THR A 43 -35.76 -9.21 24.07
CA THR A 43 -34.37 -9.03 24.55
C THR A 43 -33.32 -9.45 23.54
N THR A 44 -33.71 -10.07 22.41
CA THR A 44 -32.81 -10.63 21.41
C THR A 44 -33.04 -9.94 20.07
N LEU A 45 -32.04 -9.19 19.61
CA LEU A 45 -32.00 -8.59 18.28
C LEU A 45 -31.03 -9.41 17.39
N VAL A 46 -31.52 -9.85 16.24
CA VAL A 46 -30.74 -10.56 15.23
C VAL A 46 -30.59 -9.65 14.01
N LYS A 47 -29.34 -9.51 13.51
CA LYS A 47 -29.03 -8.75 12.31
C LYS A 47 -28.38 -9.64 11.28
N VAL A 48 -28.89 -9.59 10.06
CA VAL A 48 -28.38 -10.33 8.91
C VAL A 48 -28.02 -9.32 7.82
N ASP A 49 -26.75 -9.18 7.54
CA ASP A 49 -26.25 -8.33 6.47
C ASP A 49 -25.68 -9.23 5.35
N ILE A 50 -26.18 -9.06 4.14
CA ILE A 50 -25.67 -9.74 2.96
C ILE A 50 -25.44 -8.70 1.87
N SER A 51 -24.24 -8.68 1.31
CA SER A 51 -23.87 -7.83 0.18
C SER A 51 -23.21 -8.68 -0.90
N GLY A 52 -23.71 -8.57 -2.11
CA GLY A 52 -23.16 -9.18 -3.32
C GLY A 52 -22.78 -8.11 -4.33
N GLN A 53 -21.60 -8.21 -4.88
CA GLN A 53 -21.16 -7.40 -6.01
C GLN A 53 -20.70 -8.32 -7.13
N TYR A 54 -21.20 -8.08 -8.33
CA TYR A 54 -20.71 -8.71 -9.55
C TYR A 54 -20.21 -7.63 -10.50
N LEU A 55 -18.92 -7.74 -10.86
CA LEU A 55 -18.22 -6.82 -11.73
C LEU A 55 -17.81 -7.56 -12.99
N GLN A 56 -18.14 -7.03 -14.12
CA GLN A 56 -17.66 -7.49 -15.42
C GLN A 56 -16.86 -6.37 -16.08
N THR A 57 -15.61 -6.65 -16.42
CA THR A 57 -14.73 -5.67 -17.07
C THR A 57 -14.17 -6.25 -18.36
N ASN A 58 -14.17 -5.45 -19.40
CA ASN A 58 -13.50 -5.73 -20.66
C ASN A 58 -12.24 -4.88 -20.76
N TYR A 59 -11.16 -5.45 -21.30
CA TYR A 59 -9.88 -4.78 -21.51
C TYR A 59 -9.32 -5.11 -22.88
N PRO A 60 -8.44 -4.24 -23.44
CA PRO A 60 -7.60 -4.63 -24.57
C PRO A 60 -6.71 -5.82 -24.21
N GLY A 61 -6.26 -6.58 -25.21
CA GLY A 61 -5.34 -7.71 -25.00
C GLY A 61 -4.01 -7.31 -24.37
N THR A 62 -3.55 -6.10 -24.66
CA THR A 62 -2.38 -5.49 -24.00
C THR A 62 -2.80 -4.59 -22.87
N GLY A 63 -2.08 -4.61 -21.75
CA GLY A 63 -2.38 -3.78 -20.59
C GLY A 63 -2.37 -2.28 -20.90
N THR A 64 -3.33 -1.55 -20.34
CA THR A 64 -3.52 -0.11 -20.59
C THR A 64 -2.29 0.74 -20.34
N ASN A 65 -1.54 0.45 -19.26
CA ASN A 65 -0.28 1.14 -18.98
C ASN A 65 0.75 0.97 -20.10
N THR A 66 0.82 -0.20 -20.72
CA THR A 66 1.71 -0.45 -21.86
C THR A 66 1.30 0.38 -23.07
N ILE A 67 -0.01 0.47 -23.33
CA ILE A 67 -0.55 1.29 -24.43
C ILE A 67 -0.22 2.77 -24.20
N PHE A 68 -0.49 3.32 -23.01
CA PHE A 68 -0.17 4.70 -22.67
C PHE A 68 1.34 5.00 -22.70
N ASN A 69 2.16 4.11 -22.15
CA ASN A 69 3.61 4.25 -22.21
C ASN A 69 4.12 4.25 -23.67
N SER A 70 3.53 3.40 -24.52
CA SER A 70 3.88 3.39 -25.95
C SER A 70 3.46 4.69 -26.63
N MET A 71 2.27 5.22 -26.33
CA MET A 71 1.81 6.53 -26.84
C MET A 71 2.76 7.66 -26.47
N CYS A 72 3.17 7.73 -25.20
CA CYS A 72 4.09 8.79 -24.73
C CYS A 72 5.51 8.68 -25.31
N ARG A 73 5.95 7.47 -25.68
CA ARG A 73 7.30 7.20 -26.18
C ARG A 73 7.42 7.15 -27.71
N THR A 74 6.31 7.19 -28.41
CA THR A 74 6.27 7.11 -29.87
C THR A 74 5.88 8.47 -30.46
N PRO A 75 6.83 9.28 -30.92
CA PRO A 75 6.53 10.54 -31.59
C PRO A 75 5.68 10.32 -32.84
N SER A 76 4.71 11.19 -33.10
CA SER A 76 3.76 11.05 -34.22
C SER A 76 4.41 11.10 -35.60
N TYR A 77 5.58 11.72 -35.71
CA TYR A 77 6.34 11.80 -36.97
C TYR A 77 7.11 10.51 -37.30
N LEU A 78 7.25 9.58 -36.34
CA LEU A 78 8.07 8.39 -36.49
C LEU A 78 7.39 7.31 -37.35
N MET A 79 6.08 7.15 -37.19
CA MET A 79 5.27 6.21 -37.94
C MET A 79 3.80 6.63 -37.90
N PRO A 80 3.01 6.35 -38.95
CA PRO A 80 1.56 6.49 -38.90
C PRO A 80 0.94 5.38 -38.03
N ALA A 81 -0.32 5.54 -37.63
CA ALA A 81 -1.08 4.46 -37.02
C ALA A 81 -1.29 3.29 -38.01
N GLU A 82 -1.63 3.65 -39.25
CA GLU A 82 -1.85 2.77 -40.40
C GLU A 82 -1.32 3.44 -41.64
N TYR A 83 -0.89 2.62 -42.61
CA TYR A 83 -0.61 3.08 -43.94
C TYR A 83 -1.90 3.25 -44.78
N SER A 84 -1.78 3.87 -45.96
CA SER A 84 -2.92 4.20 -46.82
C SER A 84 -3.71 2.97 -47.34
N ASP A 85 -3.09 1.80 -47.33
CA ASP A 85 -3.69 0.53 -47.70
C ASP A 85 -4.31 -0.22 -46.50
N GLY A 86 -4.27 0.38 -45.28
CA GLY A 86 -4.78 -0.24 -44.05
C GLY A 86 -3.79 -1.17 -43.34
N THR A 87 -2.55 -1.31 -43.87
CA THR A 87 -1.50 -2.09 -43.21
C THR A 87 -1.04 -1.37 -41.96
N ILE A 88 -0.91 -2.11 -40.88
CA ILE A 88 -0.47 -1.54 -39.57
C ILE A 88 1.02 -1.23 -39.62
N ALA A 89 1.34 0.02 -39.31
CA ALA A 89 2.72 0.48 -39.25
C ALA A 89 3.47 -0.10 -38.05
N GLY A 90 4.70 -0.52 -38.29
CA GLY A 90 5.62 -1.00 -37.26
C GLY A 90 6.69 0.04 -36.92
N HIS A 91 7.20 0.01 -35.71
CA HIS A 91 8.32 0.86 -35.29
C HIS A 91 9.59 0.43 -36.04
N PRO A 92 10.40 1.38 -36.58
CA PRO A 92 11.64 1.05 -37.30
C PRO A 92 12.66 0.22 -36.49
N ARG A 93 12.64 0.40 -35.16
CA ARG A 93 13.45 -0.34 -34.19
C ARG A 93 12.57 -0.81 -33.03
N PRO A 94 11.77 -1.87 -33.23
CA PRO A 94 10.87 -2.37 -32.20
C PRO A 94 11.67 -2.91 -31.01
N SER A 95 11.37 -2.44 -29.79
CA SER A 95 12.01 -2.91 -28.57
C SER A 95 11.16 -2.51 -27.36
N GLY A 96 10.79 -3.45 -26.54
CA GLY A 96 9.99 -3.20 -25.34
C GLY A 96 8.70 -2.41 -25.66
N ASN A 97 8.57 -1.19 -25.12
CA ASN A 97 7.42 -0.32 -25.35
C ASN A 97 7.50 0.55 -26.62
N ARG A 98 8.50 0.33 -27.48
CA ARG A 98 8.64 1.00 -28.79
C ARG A 98 7.86 0.22 -29.84
N VAL A 99 6.55 0.27 -29.77
CA VAL A 99 5.61 -0.40 -30.67
C VAL A 99 4.48 0.56 -31.00
N ASN A 100 3.79 0.29 -32.11
CA ASN A 100 2.65 1.11 -32.51
C ASN A 100 1.51 1.01 -31.47
N PRO A 101 1.18 2.09 -30.72
CA PRO A 101 0.17 2.06 -29.68
C PRO A 101 -1.24 1.75 -30.21
N TYR A 102 -1.54 2.18 -31.44
CA TYR A 102 -2.80 1.85 -32.10
C TYR A 102 -2.91 0.34 -32.35
N ASN A 103 -1.85 -0.28 -32.81
CA ASN A 103 -1.80 -1.73 -33.01
C ASN A 103 -1.97 -2.51 -31.70
N LEU A 104 -1.36 -2.05 -30.62
CA LEU A 104 -1.54 -2.64 -29.29
C LEU A 104 -3.01 -2.56 -28.83
N LEU A 105 -3.68 -1.46 -29.13
CA LEU A 105 -5.09 -1.29 -28.78
C LEU A 105 -6.00 -2.21 -29.63
N VAL A 106 -5.87 -2.15 -30.96
CA VAL A 106 -6.86 -2.77 -31.85
C VAL A 106 -6.59 -4.23 -32.19
N ASN A 107 -5.33 -4.67 -32.21
CA ASN A 107 -4.96 -5.99 -32.72
C ASN A 107 -4.30 -6.93 -31.69
N SER A 108 -4.13 -6.52 -30.45
CA SER A 108 -3.52 -7.40 -29.45
C SER A 108 -4.49 -8.42 -28.82
N GLY A 109 -5.75 -8.38 -29.19
CA GLY A 109 -6.80 -9.22 -28.61
C GLY A 109 -7.61 -8.49 -27.53
N TYR A 110 -8.15 -9.26 -26.58
CA TYR A 110 -8.98 -8.74 -25.51
C TYR A 110 -8.85 -9.59 -24.23
N ALA A 111 -9.24 -9.01 -23.11
CA ALA A 111 -9.37 -9.72 -21.86
C ALA A 111 -10.73 -9.42 -21.23
N LYS A 112 -11.43 -10.46 -20.78
CA LYS A 112 -12.65 -10.32 -19.99
C LYS A 112 -12.37 -10.76 -18.56
N GLU A 113 -12.71 -9.90 -17.63
CA GLU A 113 -12.56 -10.14 -16.19
C GLU A 113 -13.93 -10.14 -15.54
N TRP A 114 -14.19 -11.15 -14.73
CA TRP A 114 -15.36 -11.25 -13.87
C TRP A 114 -14.89 -11.29 -12.43
N ARG A 115 -15.43 -10.42 -11.60
CA ARG A 115 -15.15 -10.40 -10.18
C ARG A 115 -16.45 -10.48 -9.40
N THR A 116 -16.52 -11.43 -8.49
CA THR A 116 -17.65 -11.61 -7.58
C THR A 116 -17.14 -11.42 -6.14
N SER A 117 -17.73 -10.47 -5.43
CA SER A 117 -17.48 -10.25 -4.01
C SER A 117 -18.77 -10.51 -3.23
N ILE A 118 -18.70 -11.40 -2.26
CA ILE A 118 -19.82 -11.72 -1.35
C ILE A 118 -19.34 -11.39 0.05
N GLN A 119 -20.15 -10.64 0.78
CA GLN A 119 -19.94 -10.34 2.18
C GLN A 119 -21.20 -10.69 2.94
N SER A 120 -21.06 -11.49 3.98
CA SER A 120 -22.17 -11.88 4.84
C SER A 120 -21.81 -11.74 6.31
N LYS A 121 -22.75 -11.28 7.09
CA LYS A 121 -22.61 -11.12 8.54
C LYS A 121 -23.91 -11.50 9.23
N LEU A 122 -23.78 -12.33 10.24
CA LEU A 122 -24.82 -12.63 11.20
C LEU A 122 -24.37 -12.10 12.56
N GLU A 123 -25.18 -11.26 13.17
CA GLU A 123 -24.96 -10.70 14.50
C GLU A 123 -26.17 -10.96 15.39
N VAL A 124 -25.92 -11.43 16.59
CA VAL A 124 -26.94 -11.63 17.62
C VAL A 124 -26.58 -10.76 18.81
N ASN A 125 -27.50 -9.91 19.22
CA ASN A 125 -27.41 -9.07 20.42
C ASN A 125 -28.46 -9.50 21.43
N GLN A 126 -28.03 -9.92 22.61
CA GLN A 126 -28.87 -10.36 23.69
C GLN A 126 -28.72 -9.42 24.88
N LYS A 127 -29.82 -8.77 25.29
CA LYS A 127 -29.86 -8.02 26.53
C LYS A 127 -29.90 -9.02 27.71
N LEU A 128 -29.02 -8.81 28.67
CA LEU A 128 -28.89 -9.66 29.86
C LEU A 128 -29.28 -8.89 31.13
N ASP A 129 -30.27 -7.97 31.02
CA ASP A 129 -30.75 -7.16 32.15
C ASP A 129 -31.29 -7.99 33.29
N PHE A 130 -31.67 -9.25 33.04
CA PHE A 130 -32.09 -10.21 34.06
C PHE A 130 -30.94 -10.66 34.98
N ILE A 131 -29.66 -10.54 34.52
CA ILE A 131 -28.47 -10.77 35.34
C ILE A 131 -28.08 -9.45 36.02
N THR A 132 -27.87 -8.40 35.23
CA THR A 132 -27.62 -7.05 35.72
C THR A 132 -27.99 -6.02 34.66
N LYS A 133 -28.62 -4.91 35.08
CA LYS A 133 -29.04 -3.84 34.17
C LYS A 133 -27.85 -3.27 33.40
N GLY A 134 -27.99 -3.19 32.07
CA GLY A 134 -26.97 -2.64 31.17
C GLY A 134 -25.95 -3.65 30.66
N LEU A 135 -26.10 -4.95 31.00
CA LEU A 135 -25.27 -6.02 30.43
C LEU A 135 -25.88 -6.51 29.13
N ASN A 136 -25.05 -6.62 28.10
CA ASN A 136 -25.40 -7.18 26.78
C ASN A 136 -24.36 -8.19 26.36
N TRP A 137 -24.80 -9.28 25.76
CA TRP A 137 -23.96 -10.21 25.02
C TRP A 137 -24.13 -9.97 23.52
N LYS A 138 -23.02 -10.01 22.76
CA LYS A 138 -22.99 -9.92 21.31
C LYS A 138 -22.21 -11.11 20.76
N GLY A 139 -22.81 -11.83 19.82
CA GLY A 139 -22.15 -12.83 19.01
C GLY A 139 -22.19 -12.42 17.54
N LEU A 140 -21.09 -12.58 16.82
CA LEU A 140 -20.98 -12.20 15.42
C LEU A 140 -20.15 -13.25 14.66
N ILE A 141 -20.65 -13.63 13.49
CA ILE A 141 -19.90 -14.39 12.49
C ILE A 141 -20.01 -13.69 11.15
N SER A 142 -18.89 -13.56 10.44
CA SER A 142 -18.90 -13.08 9.06
C SER A 142 -18.11 -14.01 8.14
N PHE A 143 -18.58 -14.08 6.90
CA PHE A 143 -17.92 -14.77 5.82
C PHE A 143 -17.84 -13.84 4.62
N ASP A 144 -16.61 -13.57 4.16
CA ASP A 144 -16.35 -12.77 2.98
C ASP A 144 -15.63 -13.65 1.95
N ALA A 145 -16.06 -13.57 0.69
CA ALA A 145 -15.41 -14.23 -0.44
C ALA A 145 -15.23 -13.24 -1.58
N ASP A 146 -14.05 -13.23 -2.17
CA ASP A 146 -13.73 -12.45 -3.35
C ASP A 146 -13.13 -13.38 -4.41
N MET A 147 -13.82 -13.53 -5.54
CA MET A 147 -13.43 -14.41 -6.62
C MET A 147 -13.23 -13.58 -7.88
N LYS A 148 -12.12 -13.83 -8.54
CA LYS A 148 -11.76 -13.19 -9.80
C LYS A 148 -11.46 -14.26 -10.83
N TYR A 149 -12.04 -14.12 -11.99
CA TYR A 149 -11.76 -14.94 -13.15
C TYR A 149 -11.44 -14.04 -14.33
N THR A 150 -10.35 -14.32 -15.04
CA THR A 150 -9.93 -13.53 -16.20
C THR A 150 -9.63 -14.46 -17.36
N ALA A 151 -10.31 -14.27 -18.48
CA ALA A 151 -10.03 -14.92 -19.73
C ALA A 151 -9.31 -13.91 -20.64
N LYS A 152 -8.03 -14.15 -20.90
CA LYS A 152 -7.20 -13.36 -21.82
C LYS A 152 -7.08 -14.10 -23.13
N ARG A 153 -7.45 -13.45 -24.24
CA ARG A 153 -7.24 -13.93 -25.60
C ARG A 153 -6.39 -12.92 -26.32
N THR A 154 -5.11 -13.23 -26.46
CA THR A 154 -4.10 -12.28 -26.92
C THR A 154 -3.33 -12.83 -28.12
N LYS A 155 -2.88 -11.93 -28.96
CA LYS A 155 -1.95 -12.20 -30.04
C LYS A 155 -0.90 -11.10 -30.16
N THR A 156 0.22 -11.40 -30.76
CA THR A 156 1.18 -10.40 -31.19
C THR A 156 0.98 -10.17 -32.68
N PRO A 157 0.42 -9.03 -33.09
CA PRO A 157 0.16 -8.78 -34.49
C PRO A 157 1.46 -8.51 -35.27
N THR A 158 1.50 -9.01 -36.52
CA THR A 158 2.60 -8.70 -37.45
C THR A 158 2.61 -7.21 -37.79
N GLN A 159 3.79 -6.61 -37.90
CA GLN A 159 3.95 -5.18 -38.17
C GLN A 159 4.94 -4.97 -39.33
N TYR A 160 4.66 -3.96 -40.14
CA TYR A 160 5.38 -3.68 -41.34
C TYR A 160 5.93 -2.24 -41.34
N LEU A 161 7.12 -2.06 -41.88
CA LEU A 161 7.71 -0.74 -42.18
C LEU A 161 7.67 -0.53 -43.67
N ALA A 162 7.06 0.55 -44.12
CA ALA A 162 7.08 0.93 -45.54
C ALA A 162 8.49 1.37 -45.91
N THR A 163 9.03 0.81 -46.98
CA THR A 163 10.41 1.08 -47.48
C THR A 163 10.43 1.92 -48.74
N GLY A 164 9.28 2.00 -49.44
CA GLY A 164 9.15 2.75 -50.68
C GLY A 164 7.84 2.46 -51.39
N ARG A 165 7.79 2.84 -52.66
CA ARG A 165 6.73 2.51 -53.59
C ARG A 165 7.30 1.82 -54.83
N ASP A 166 6.51 0.90 -55.41
CA ASP A 166 6.83 0.30 -56.65
C ASP A 166 6.51 1.22 -57.87
N GLU A 167 6.76 0.76 -59.09
CA GLU A 167 6.48 1.50 -60.30
C GLU A 167 5.00 1.84 -60.50
N ASN A 168 4.11 1.10 -59.89
CA ASN A 168 2.67 1.32 -59.91
C ASN A 168 2.16 2.19 -58.74
N GLY A 169 3.09 2.68 -57.89
CA GLY A 169 2.75 3.49 -56.71
C GLY A 169 2.28 2.72 -55.50
N ALA A 170 2.29 1.38 -55.51
CA ALA A 170 1.92 0.56 -54.36
C ALA A 170 3.04 0.54 -53.32
N LEU A 171 2.67 0.51 -52.04
CA LEU A 171 3.62 0.50 -50.93
C LEU A 171 4.40 -0.82 -50.88
N GLN A 172 5.71 -0.71 -50.70
CA GLN A 172 6.61 -1.83 -50.43
C GLN A 172 6.90 -1.91 -48.96
N PHE A 173 6.89 -3.11 -48.39
CA PHE A 173 7.00 -3.33 -46.94
C PHE A 173 8.16 -4.25 -46.57
N LYS A 174 8.80 -3.90 -45.43
CA LYS A 174 9.66 -4.79 -44.69
C LYS A 174 8.95 -5.21 -43.40
N LYS A 175 8.87 -6.52 -43.13
CA LYS A 175 8.40 -7.02 -41.84
C LYS A 175 9.38 -6.63 -40.73
N VAL A 176 8.90 -5.96 -39.68
CA VAL A 176 9.72 -5.52 -38.53
C VAL A 176 9.36 -6.26 -37.25
N VAL A 177 8.14 -6.76 -37.15
CA VAL A 177 7.71 -7.66 -36.08
C VAL A 177 7.03 -8.85 -36.73
N GLU A 178 7.50 -10.04 -36.45
CA GLU A 178 6.82 -11.27 -36.81
C GLU A 178 5.81 -11.62 -35.72
N GLY A 179 4.55 -11.73 -36.09
CA GLY A 179 3.46 -12.02 -35.21
C GLY A 179 2.66 -13.22 -35.60
N SER A 180 1.58 -13.48 -34.91
CA SER A 180 0.58 -14.51 -35.20
C SER A 180 -0.81 -13.90 -35.21
N ASP A 181 -1.63 -14.26 -36.17
CA ASP A 181 -3.04 -13.86 -36.21
C ASP A 181 -3.93 -14.73 -35.31
N VAL A 182 -3.40 -15.82 -34.79
CA VAL A 182 -4.11 -16.73 -33.88
C VAL A 182 -4.10 -16.17 -32.46
N LEU A 183 -5.28 -16.06 -31.86
CA LEU A 183 -5.43 -15.68 -30.45
C LEU A 183 -5.05 -16.86 -29.54
N THR A 184 -4.13 -16.62 -28.63
CA THR A 184 -3.78 -17.57 -27.58
C THR A 184 -4.63 -17.28 -26.35
N GLU A 185 -5.28 -18.31 -25.80
CA GLU A 185 -6.07 -18.17 -24.58
C GLU A 185 -5.25 -18.47 -23.34
N LYS A 186 -5.39 -17.61 -22.32
CA LYS A 186 -4.87 -17.81 -20.98
C LYS A 186 -5.97 -17.52 -19.97
N LEU A 187 -6.25 -18.49 -19.12
CA LEU A 187 -7.22 -18.37 -18.03
C LEU A 187 -6.47 -18.12 -16.72
N GLU A 188 -6.90 -17.11 -16.00
CA GLU A 188 -6.36 -16.77 -14.67
C GLU A 188 -7.53 -16.72 -13.69
N ASN A 189 -7.37 -17.33 -12.53
CA ASN A 189 -8.35 -17.27 -11.47
C ASN A 189 -7.67 -16.88 -10.14
N SER A 190 -8.43 -16.26 -9.27
CA SER A 190 -8.00 -15.94 -7.91
C SER A 190 -9.22 -15.98 -7.01
N SER A 191 -9.07 -16.56 -5.83
CA SER A 191 -10.16 -16.68 -4.86
C SER A 191 -9.61 -16.45 -3.46
N ASN A 192 -10.14 -15.44 -2.77
CA ASN A 192 -9.80 -15.14 -1.41
C ASN A 192 -11.02 -15.32 -0.54
N LYS A 193 -10.84 -15.88 0.65
CA LYS A 193 -11.90 -16.00 1.65
C LYS A 193 -11.44 -15.49 3.00
N LYS A 194 -12.38 -14.96 3.77
CA LYS A 194 -12.15 -14.53 5.13
C LYS A 194 -13.32 -14.99 6.01
N ILE A 195 -12.98 -15.60 7.12
CA ILE A 195 -13.92 -15.98 8.16
C ILE A 195 -13.57 -15.19 9.41
N TYR A 196 -14.55 -14.59 10.03
CA TYR A 196 -14.40 -13.86 11.28
C TYR A 196 -15.47 -14.27 12.27
N PHE A 197 -15.05 -14.55 13.48
CA PHE A 197 -15.90 -14.83 14.62
C PHE A 197 -15.56 -13.88 15.76
N GLU A 198 -16.59 -13.35 16.43
CA GLU A 198 -16.46 -12.48 17.59
C GLU A 198 -17.55 -12.79 18.59
N THR A 199 -17.19 -12.79 19.86
CA THR A 199 -18.16 -12.79 20.96
C THR A 199 -17.72 -11.78 22.01
N SER A 200 -18.66 -11.02 22.56
CA SER A 200 -18.35 -10.00 23.57
C SER A 200 -19.46 -9.86 24.60
N PHE A 201 -19.04 -9.51 25.80
CA PHE A 201 -19.89 -8.99 26.85
C PHE A 201 -19.65 -7.50 26.99
N ASN A 202 -20.71 -6.72 26.95
CA ASN A 202 -20.67 -5.27 27.02
C ASN A 202 -21.56 -4.83 28.21
N TYR A 203 -20.99 -4.00 29.07
CA TYR A 203 -21.69 -3.42 30.20
C TYR A 203 -21.70 -1.91 30.10
N ASN A 204 -22.84 -1.27 30.27
CA ASN A 204 -23.01 0.16 30.27
C ASN A 204 -24.06 0.58 31.28
N ARG A 205 -23.64 1.37 32.29
CA ARG A 205 -24.54 1.84 33.32
C ARG A 205 -24.08 3.13 33.98
N THR A 206 -25.04 4.03 34.19
CA THR A 206 -24.82 5.25 34.98
C THR A 206 -25.38 5.02 36.39
N PHE A 207 -24.53 5.21 37.40
CA PHE A 207 -24.88 5.13 38.82
C PHE A 207 -25.01 6.53 39.41
N ALA A 208 -26.02 6.71 40.27
CA ALA A 208 -26.26 7.97 40.97
C ALA A 208 -26.26 9.21 40.06
N GLN A 209 -26.57 9.05 38.77
CA GLN A 209 -26.57 10.09 37.73
C GLN A 209 -25.23 10.80 37.52
N LYS A 210 -24.14 10.30 38.10
CA LYS A 210 -22.80 10.92 38.07
C LYS A 210 -21.69 9.97 37.69
N HIS A 211 -21.89 8.67 37.84
CA HIS A 211 -20.84 7.68 37.62
C HIS A 211 -21.17 6.86 36.37
N ASP A 212 -20.55 7.19 35.25
CA ASP A 212 -20.72 6.46 34.00
C ASP A 212 -19.67 5.37 33.91
N VAL A 213 -20.09 4.13 33.87
CA VAL A 213 -19.24 2.95 33.80
C VAL A 213 -19.54 2.20 32.51
N THR A 214 -18.53 1.99 31.66
CA THR A 214 -18.63 1.03 30.57
C THR A 214 -17.51 0.01 30.68
N ALA A 215 -17.82 -1.24 30.35
CA ALA A 215 -16.84 -2.31 30.29
C ALA A 215 -17.14 -3.23 29.10
N MET A 216 -16.11 -3.77 28.48
CA MET A 216 -16.22 -4.74 27.40
C MET A 216 -15.13 -5.79 27.55
N VAL A 217 -15.51 -7.04 27.37
CA VAL A 217 -14.57 -8.15 27.14
C VAL A 217 -14.99 -8.82 25.85
N LEU A 218 -14.05 -8.96 24.93
CA LEU A 218 -14.28 -9.48 23.59
C LEU A 218 -13.25 -10.57 23.27
N TYR A 219 -13.71 -11.67 22.71
CA TYR A 219 -12.88 -12.70 22.10
C TYR A 219 -13.13 -12.73 20.60
N MET A 220 -12.07 -12.82 19.79
CA MET A 220 -12.18 -12.89 18.35
C MET A 220 -11.26 -13.94 17.74
N GLN A 221 -11.73 -14.50 16.60
CA GLN A 221 -10.94 -15.34 15.70
C GLN A 221 -11.10 -14.83 14.28
N LYS A 222 -9.99 -14.84 13.53
CA LYS A 222 -9.97 -14.47 12.12
C LYS A 222 -9.13 -15.47 11.34
N GLU A 223 -9.71 -15.98 10.25
CA GLU A 223 -9.00 -16.75 9.24
C GLU A 223 -9.09 -16.01 7.91
N THR A 224 -7.95 -15.86 7.21
CA THR A 224 -7.90 -15.29 5.87
C THR A 224 -7.08 -16.21 4.98
N GLN A 225 -7.66 -16.69 3.89
CA GLN A 225 -6.99 -17.52 2.90
C GLN A 225 -6.91 -16.78 1.58
N TYR A 226 -5.69 -16.66 1.06
CA TYR A 226 -5.43 -16.12 -0.27
C TYR A 226 -5.20 -17.26 -1.26
N HIS A 227 -5.54 -17.01 -2.53
CA HIS A 227 -5.41 -18.01 -3.61
C HIS A 227 -4.02 -18.62 -3.70
N ASP A 228 -2.98 -17.80 -3.55
CA ASP A 228 -1.58 -18.20 -3.73
C ASP A 228 -0.98 -18.92 -2.51
N ASN A 229 -1.74 -19.02 -1.42
CA ASN A 229 -1.27 -19.60 -0.16
C ASN A 229 -2.02 -20.89 0.18
N ALA A 230 -1.29 -21.98 0.27
CA ALA A 230 -1.85 -23.28 0.68
C ALA A 230 -2.44 -23.27 2.09
N LEU A 231 -1.88 -22.45 2.98
CA LEU A 231 -2.31 -22.34 4.37
C LEU A 231 -2.94 -20.98 4.67
N PRO A 232 -4.07 -20.92 5.39
CA PRO A 232 -4.69 -19.67 5.77
C PRO A 232 -3.85 -18.89 6.79
N TYR A 233 -4.06 -17.58 6.89
CA TYR A 233 -3.55 -16.73 7.97
C TYR A 233 -4.56 -16.72 9.11
N ARG A 234 -4.13 -17.06 10.32
CA ARG A 234 -4.98 -17.15 11.49
C ARG A 234 -4.53 -16.20 12.58
N LYS A 235 -5.50 -15.52 13.16
CA LYS A 235 -5.33 -14.65 14.32
C LYS A 235 -6.45 -14.94 15.32
N GLN A 236 -6.13 -14.80 16.59
CA GLN A 236 -7.11 -14.83 17.67
C GLN A 236 -6.73 -13.81 18.73
N GLY A 237 -7.69 -13.31 19.47
CA GLY A 237 -7.40 -12.30 20.47
C GLY A 237 -8.47 -12.16 21.53
N LEU A 238 -8.02 -11.75 22.71
CA LEU A 238 -8.85 -11.29 23.81
C LEU A 238 -8.64 -9.79 23.95
N VAL A 239 -9.72 -9.03 23.98
CA VAL A 239 -9.69 -7.57 24.15
C VAL A 239 -10.50 -7.21 25.37
N GLY A 240 -9.97 -6.35 26.22
CA GLY A 240 -10.69 -5.75 27.33
C GLY A 240 -10.67 -4.23 27.24
N ARG A 241 -11.78 -3.60 27.60
CA ARG A 241 -11.90 -2.14 27.71
C ARG A 241 -12.77 -1.80 28.91
N ALA A 242 -12.35 -0.82 29.69
CA ALA A 242 -13.16 -0.24 30.75
C ALA A 242 -13.04 1.28 30.69
N THR A 243 -14.16 1.98 30.82
CA THR A 243 -14.18 3.44 30.92
C THR A 243 -14.97 3.85 32.15
N TYR A 244 -14.51 4.89 32.81
CA TYR A 244 -15.17 5.52 33.92
C TYR A 244 -15.24 7.02 33.70
N GLY A 245 -16.45 7.57 33.78
CA GLY A 245 -16.73 8.99 33.73
C GLY A 245 -17.35 9.45 35.06
N TYR A 246 -16.86 10.58 35.57
CA TYR A 246 -17.44 11.20 36.76
C TYR A 246 -18.02 12.57 36.42
N ASP A 247 -19.34 12.67 36.56
CA ASP A 247 -20.14 13.91 36.45
C ASP A 247 -19.91 14.68 35.13
N GLY A 248 -19.57 13.96 34.06
CA GLY A 248 -19.24 14.57 32.75
C GLY A 248 -17.98 15.43 32.77
N ARG A 249 -17.13 15.32 33.80
CA ARG A 249 -15.90 16.13 34.00
C ARG A 249 -14.63 15.35 33.85
N TYR A 250 -14.50 14.25 34.55
CA TYR A 250 -13.28 13.41 34.56
C TYR A 250 -13.55 12.09 33.88
N PHE A 251 -12.65 11.67 33.02
CA PHE A 251 -12.75 10.41 32.29
C PHE A 251 -11.45 9.65 32.39
N VAL A 252 -11.56 8.37 32.68
CA VAL A 252 -10.45 7.41 32.69
C VAL A 252 -10.85 6.24 31.79
N GLU A 253 -9.96 5.82 30.94
CA GLU A 253 -10.11 4.64 30.11
C GLU A 253 -8.89 3.76 30.25
N GLY A 254 -9.11 2.46 30.41
CA GLY A 254 -8.08 1.43 30.29
C GLY A 254 -8.53 0.40 29.25
N ASN A 255 -7.62 -0.02 28.39
CA ASN A 255 -7.88 -1.09 27.45
C ASN A 255 -6.62 -1.95 27.23
N PHE A 256 -6.84 -3.19 26.80
CA PHE A 256 -5.77 -4.07 26.40
C PHE A 256 -6.22 -4.97 25.26
N GLY A 257 -5.27 -5.36 24.42
CA GLY A 257 -5.38 -6.45 23.47
C GLY A 257 -4.34 -7.52 23.79
N TYR A 258 -4.78 -8.77 23.86
CA TYR A 258 -3.91 -9.95 23.94
C TYR A 258 -4.15 -10.78 22.68
N THR A 259 -3.30 -10.60 21.67
CA THR A 259 -3.53 -11.10 20.31
C THR A 259 -2.45 -12.09 19.92
N GLY A 260 -2.86 -13.23 19.37
CA GLY A 260 -1.98 -14.25 18.82
C GLY A 260 -2.05 -14.32 17.30
N SER A 261 -0.88 -14.49 16.67
CA SER A 261 -0.73 -14.67 15.22
C SER A 261 0.08 -15.92 14.91
N GLU A 262 -0.33 -16.70 13.90
CA GLU A 262 0.44 -17.85 13.41
C GLU A 262 1.73 -17.46 12.68
N THR A 263 1.91 -16.20 12.36
CA THR A 263 3.11 -15.69 11.68
C THR A 263 4.38 -16.02 12.47
N PHE A 264 4.27 -16.11 13.80
CA PHE A 264 5.38 -16.34 14.71
C PHE A 264 5.45 -17.79 15.25
N ALA A 265 6.63 -18.19 15.71
CA ALA A 265 6.86 -19.49 16.34
C ALA A 265 6.04 -19.65 17.64
N LYS A 266 5.79 -20.91 18.02
CA LYS A 266 5.17 -21.24 19.32
C LYS A 266 6.00 -20.62 20.45
N GLY A 267 5.36 -19.84 21.33
CA GLY A 267 6.03 -19.07 22.40
C GLY A 267 6.14 -17.57 22.08
N PHE A 268 6.18 -17.17 20.80
CA PHE A 268 6.25 -15.77 20.37
C PHE A 268 4.97 -15.26 19.70
N ARG A 269 3.93 -16.09 19.59
CA ARG A 269 2.68 -15.80 18.88
C ARG A 269 1.87 -14.69 19.51
N PHE A 270 1.85 -14.61 20.85
CA PHE A 270 0.97 -13.70 21.58
C PHE A 270 1.68 -12.42 21.99
N GLY A 271 1.09 -11.28 21.66
CA GLY A 271 1.49 -9.96 22.09
C GLY A 271 0.45 -9.34 23.03
N PHE A 272 0.93 -8.61 24.04
CA PHE A 272 0.10 -7.85 24.97
C PHE A 272 0.24 -6.35 24.71
N PHE A 273 -0.88 -5.69 24.44
CA PHE A 273 -0.94 -4.31 23.97
C PHE A 273 -1.88 -3.49 24.85
N PRO A 274 -1.39 -3.01 26.00
CA PRO A 274 -2.17 -2.16 26.89
C PRO A 274 -2.22 -0.71 26.41
N ALA A 275 -3.31 0.00 26.76
CA ALA A 275 -3.41 1.43 26.58
C ALA A 275 -4.26 2.05 27.71
N MET A 276 -4.00 3.32 28.00
CA MET A 276 -4.69 4.13 29.00
C MET A 276 -4.98 5.51 28.42
N GLY A 277 -6.15 6.05 28.75
CA GLY A 277 -6.57 7.40 28.40
C GLY A 277 -7.12 8.14 29.60
N LEU A 278 -6.83 9.44 29.66
CA LEU A 278 -7.37 10.37 30.66
C LEU A 278 -7.95 11.57 29.92
N ALA A 279 -9.08 12.08 30.42
CA ALA A 279 -9.60 13.34 29.93
C ALA A 279 -10.24 14.16 31.07
N TRP A 280 -10.08 15.46 30.97
CA TRP A 280 -10.64 16.42 31.88
C TRP A 280 -11.39 17.50 31.12
N TYR A 281 -12.68 17.61 31.41
CA TYR A 281 -13.57 18.58 30.80
C TYR A 281 -13.67 19.81 31.72
N VAL A 282 -12.73 20.73 31.57
CA VAL A 282 -12.56 21.90 32.46
C VAL A 282 -13.78 22.80 32.46
N SER A 283 -14.40 23.04 31.28
CA SER A 283 -15.57 23.92 31.19
C SER A 283 -16.84 23.34 31.83
N ASN A 284 -16.82 22.07 32.30
CA ASN A 284 -17.91 21.49 33.08
C ASN A 284 -17.71 21.61 34.59
N GLU A 285 -16.58 22.19 35.03
CA GLU A 285 -16.33 22.37 36.45
C GLU A 285 -17.26 23.42 37.07
N PRO A 286 -17.73 23.21 38.30
CA PRO A 286 -18.61 24.17 39.01
C PRO A 286 -17.99 25.55 39.23
N TYR A 287 -16.66 25.60 39.30
CA TYR A 287 -15.92 26.87 39.50
C TYR A 287 -15.58 27.55 38.15
N TYR A 288 -15.95 26.99 37.01
CA TYR A 288 -15.65 27.59 35.71
C TYR A 288 -16.50 28.87 35.51
N PRO A 289 -15.87 30.04 35.29
CA PRO A 289 -16.58 31.31 35.27
C PRO A 289 -17.62 31.38 34.16
N GLU A 290 -18.85 31.77 34.48
CA GLU A 290 -19.93 31.92 33.49
C GLU A 290 -19.59 32.97 32.40
N ALA A 291 -18.84 34.02 32.74
CA ALA A 291 -18.34 34.98 31.76
C ALA A 291 -17.38 34.35 30.76
N LEU A 292 -16.51 33.44 31.19
CA LEU A 292 -15.62 32.70 30.33
C LEU A 292 -16.35 31.67 29.49
N LYS A 293 -17.39 31.04 30.03
CA LYS A 293 -18.22 30.05 29.34
C LYS A 293 -18.95 30.60 28.12
N LYS A 294 -19.28 31.91 28.12
CA LYS A 294 -19.85 32.60 26.97
C LYS A 294 -18.88 32.69 25.80
N VAL A 295 -17.58 32.69 26.05
CA VAL A 295 -16.52 32.76 25.03
C VAL A 295 -15.94 31.39 24.78
N VAL A 296 -15.57 30.67 25.83
CA VAL A 296 -14.97 29.32 25.78
C VAL A 296 -15.96 28.35 26.42
N ASN A 297 -16.90 27.86 25.65
CA ASN A 297 -17.96 26.98 26.13
C ASN A 297 -17.52 25.51 26.24
N LYS A 298 -16.43 25.14 25.57
CA LYS A 298 -15.82 23.80 25.62
C LYS A 298 -14.32 23.94 25.81
N LEU A 299 -13.80 23.42 26.91
CA LEU A 299 -12.37 23.25 27.16
C LEU A 299 -12.15 21.86 27.74
N LYS A 300 -11.50 20.99 26.97
CA LYS A 300 -11.20 19.62 27.36
C LYS A 300 -9.75 19.28 27.06
N PHE A 301 -9.05 18.75 28.06
CA PHE A 301 -7.73 18.18 27.90
C PHE A 301 -7.82 16.67 27.76
N ARG A 302 -6.99 16.08 26.93
CA ARG A 302 -6.90 14.64 26.69
C ARG A 302 -5.44 14.20 26.73
N PHE A 303 -5.23 13.05 27.32
CA PHE A 303 -3.95 12.37 27.34
C PHE A 303 -4.18 10.89 27.07
N SER A 304 -3.35 10.28 26.25
CA SER A 304 -3.34 8.82 26.10
C SER A 304 -1.94 8.28 25.88
N ILE A 305 -1.72 7.09 26.41
CA ILE A 305 -0.52 6.31 26.22
C ILE A 305 -0.91 4.86 25.95
N GLY A 306 -0.21 4.19 25.03
CA GLY A 306 -0.52 2.81 24.72
C GLY A 306 0.49 2.15 23.83
N ARG A 307 0.31 0.84 23.66
CA ARG A 307 1.09 0.00 22.74
C ARG A 307 0.20 -0.60 21.69
N THR A 308 0.70 -0.67 20.46
CA THR A 308 0.09 -1.43 19.36
C THR A 308 1.11 -2.40 18.78
N GLY A 309 0.66 -3.56 18.30
CA GLY A 309 1.49 -4.57 17.67
C GLY A 309 1.23 -4.68 16.17
N ASN A 310 2.26 -5.00 15.42
CA ASN A 310 2.18 -5.37 14.01
C ASN A 310 2.85 -6.74 13.81
N ASP A 311 2.18 -7.64 13.07
CA ASP A 311 2.65 -8.98 12.73
C ASP A 311 2.90 -9.17 11.23
N ASP A 312 2.93 -8.08 10.48
CA ASP A 312 3.24 -8.11 9.06
C ASP A 312 4.74 -8.34 8.84
N THR A 313 5.06 -9.36 8.05
CA THR A 313 6.43 -9.76 7.71
C THR A 313 6.80 -9.43 6.26
N GLY A 314 6.04 -8.53 5.60
CA GLY A 314 6.33 -8.11 4.22
C GLY A 314 6.02 -9.16 3.16
N GLY A 315 5.15 -10.13 3.46
CA GLY A 315 4.72 -11.18 2.52
C GLY A 315 5.34 -12.55 2.75
N ASP A 316 6.51 -12.65 3.37
CA ASP A 316 7.13 -13.92 3.73
C ASP A 316 6.44 -14.55 4.94
N ARG A 317 6.09 -15.83 4.82
CA ARG A 317 5.45 -16.59 5.92
C ARG A 317 6.44 -17.53 6.61
N PHE A 318 6.18 -17.78 7.89
CA PHE A 318 6.92 -18.76 8.68
C PHE A 318 8.43 -18.51 8.65
N LEU A 319 8.84 -17.24 8.76
CA LEU A 319 10.27 -16.87 8.81
C LEU A 319 11.04 -17.57 9.93
N TYR A 320 10.33 -18.11 10.93
CA TYR A 320 10.91 -18.90 12.00
C TYR A 320 11.34 -20.31 11.57
N ARG A 321 11.09 -20.70 10.31
CA ARG A 321 11.54 -21.98 9.73
C ARG A 321 12.56 -21.71 8.63
N GLY A 322 13.66 -22.43 8.67
CA GLY A 322 14.59 -22.53 7.57
C GLY A 322 13.96 -23.23 6.36
N THR A 323 14.39 -22.87 5.17
CA THR A 323 13.96 -23.53 3.93
C THR A 323 15.16 -23.91 3.08
N MET A 324 15.04 -25.03 2.37
CA MET A 324 16.03 -25.52 1.44
C MET A 324 15.47 -25.45 0.01
N LYS A 325 16.30 -25.12 -0.95
CA LYS A 325 16.02 -25.26 -2.38
C LYS A 325 16.60 -26.57 -2.87
N GLN A 326 15.75 -27.37 -3.50
CA GLN A 326 16.17 -28.52 -4.30
C GLN A 326 16.46 -28.06 -5.73
N ASP A 327 17.22 -28.83 -6.46
CA ASP A 327 17.58 -28.56 -7.86
C ASP A 327 18.28 -27.22 -8.09
N ASN A 328 19.03 -26.74 -7.11
CA ASN A 328 19.74 -25.48 -7.18
C ASN A 328 21.22 -25.67 -6.82
N GLY A 329 22.10 -25.22 -7.73
CA GLY A 329 23.52 -25.41 -7.61
C GLY A 329 23.93 -26.86 -7.87
N GLY A 330 24.97 -27.07 -8.61
CA GLY A 330 25.57 -28.37 -8.86
C GLY A 330 27.05 -28.33 -8.52
N TYR A 331 27.64 -29.46 -8.32
CA TYR A 331 29.09 -29.59 -8.27
C TYR A 331 29.63 -29.69 -9.70
N ASN A 332 30.64 -28.88 -10.01
CA ASN A 332 31.40 -28.99 -11.25
C ASN A 332 32.54 -30.02 -11.02
N LEU A 333 32.38 -31.19 -11.59
CA LEU A 333 33.40 -32.23 -11.56
C LEU A 333 34.01 -32.34 -12.96
N GLY A 334 35.15 -31.66 -13.15
CA GLY A 334 35.92 -31.70 -14.39
C GLY A 334 35.30 -30.93 -15.56
N PHE A 335 35.74 -31.28 -16.77
CA PHE A 335 35.25 -30.68 -18.02
C PHE A 335 34.36 -31.70 -18.75
N SER A 336 33.31 -31.21 -19.37
CA SER A 336 32.49 -32.00 -20.30
C SER A 336 33.27 -32.28 -21.59
N ASP A 337 32.87 -33.28 -22.36
CA ASP A 337 33.43 -33.60 -23.67
C ASP A 337 33.38 -32.43 -24.68
N THR A 338 32.55 -31.43 -24.41
CA THR A 338 32.44 -30.18 -25.20
C THR A 338 33.31 -29.03 -24.68
N GLY A 339 34.19 -29.29 -23.69
CA GLY A 339 35.13 -28.30 -23.13
C GLY A 339 34.51 -27.31 -22.11
N GLY A 340 33.23 -27.44 -21.76
CA GLY A 340 32.61 -26.69 -20.69
C GLY A 340 32.78 -27.36 -19.32
N MET A 341 32.58 -26.65 -18.22
CA MET A 341 32.56 -27.29 -16.88
C MET A 341 31.39 -28.27 -16.80
N GLY A 342 31.70 -29.53 -16.55
CA GLY A 342 30.73 -30.60 -16.35
C GLY A 342 30.06 -30.50 -15.00
N GLY A 343 28.76 -30.17 -14.96
CA GLY A 343 27.97 -30.18 -13.74
C GLY A 343 27.41 -31.59 -13.45
N ILE A 344 27.56 -32.08 -12.25
CA ILE A 344 26.88 -33.28 -11.79
C ILE A 344 25.67 -32.85 -10.99
N GLY A 345 24.50 -33.01 -11.61
CA GLY A 345 23.21 -32.97 -10.95
C GLY A 345 22.85 -31.65 -10.26
N ASN A 346 21.61 -31.57 -9.87
CA ASN A 346 21.11 -30.48 -9.07
C ASN A 346 21.36 -30.75 -7.58
N GLY A 347 21.99 -29.80 -6.91
CA GLY A 347 22.27 -29.89 -5.47
C GLY A 347 21.13 -29.36 -4.61
N ILE A 348 21.30 -29.44 -3.32
CA ILE A 348 20.45 -28.83 -2.31
C ILE A 348 21.22 -27.67 -1.71
N THR A 349 20.59 -26.48 -1.71
CA THR A 349 21.17 -25.29 -1.08
C THR A 349 20.20 -24.71 -0.04
N GLU A 350 20.76 -24.08 1.00
CA GLU A 350 19.96 -23.32 1.93
C GLU A 350 19.31 -22.12 1.18
N ALA A 351 18.00 -21.96 1.33
CA ALA A 351 17.28 -20.85 0.74
C ALA A 351 17.04 -19.72 1.73
N ARG A 352 16.66 -20.07 2.96
CA ARG A 352 16.40 -19.11 4.03
C ARG A 352 16.85 -19.68 5.36
N PHE A 353 17.62 -18.90 6.09
CA PHE A 353 18.00 -19.22 7.46
C PHE A 353 16.81 -19.04 8.41
N GLU A 354 16.69 -19.91 9.41
CA GLU A 354 15.62 -19.82 10.40
C GLU A 354 15.77 -18.63 11.34
N ALA A 355 14.65 -18.02 11.71
CA ALA A 355 14.60 -16.92 12.67
C ALA A 355 13.55 -17.21 13.77
N PRO A 356 13.83 -18.17 14.69
CA PRO A 356 12.83 -18.70 15.62
C PRO A 356 12.36 -17.71 16.68
N TYR A 357 13.11 -16.64 16.93
CA TYR A 357 12.83 -15.62 17.97
C TYR A 357 12.05 -14.41 17.45
N LEU A 358 11.58 -14.45 16.21
CA LEU A 358 10.79 -13.37 15.66
C LEU A 358 9.47 -13.20 16.40
N SER A 359 9.12 -11.93 16.66
CA SER A 359 7.93 -11.54 17.37
C SER A 359 7.34 -10.24 16.80
N TRP A 360 6.32 -9.75 17.46
CA TRP A 360 5.61 -8.53 17.10
C TRP A 360 6.53 -7.30 17.02
N GLU A 361 6.35 -6.50 15.99
CA GLU A 361 6.78 -5.10 16.03
C GLU A 361 5.87 -4.35 17.00
N ILE A 362 6.43 -3.49 17.82
CA ILE A 362 5.69 -2.76 18.86
C ILE A 362 5.81 -1.26 18.62
N GLU A 363 4.68 -0.57 18.57
CA GLU A 363 4.64 0.87 18.55
C GLU A 363 4.10 1.41 19.87
N GLU A 364 4.92 2.18 20.57
CA GLU A 364 4.55 2.95 21.75
C GLU A 364 4.04 4.32 21.30
N LYS A 365 2.81 4.66 21.70
CA LYS A 365 2.11 5.88 21.30
C LYS A 365 1.81 6.73 22.51
N THR A 366 2.06 8.03 22.39
CA THR A 366 1.67 9.04 23.39
C THR A 366 0.99 10.18 22.66
N ASN A 367 -0.16 10.61 23.16
CA ASN A 367 -0.92 11.71 22.57
C ASN A 367 -1.37 12.68 23.67
N TYR A 368 -1.25 13.98 23.40
CA TYR A 368 -1.76 15.08 24.20
C TYR A 368 -2.73 15.88 23.35
N GLY A 369 -3.97 16.01 23.77
CA GLY A 369 -5.02 16.67 23.01
C GLY A 369 -5.70 17.78 23.78
N ILE A 370 -6.11 18.82 23.05
CA ILE A 370 -6.95 19.92 23.54
C ILE A 370 -8.14 20.06 22.60
N ASP A 371 -9.36 20.09 23.18
CA ASP A 371 -10.58 20.42 22.46
C ASP A 371 -11.10 21.76 22.94
N LEU A 372 -11.24 22.72 22.05
CA LEU A 372 -11.75 24.06 22.30
C LEU A 372 -13.03 24.32 21.49
N GLY A 373 -14.09 24.71 22.19
CA GLY A 373 -15.30 25.27 21.57
C GLY A 373 -15.47 26.71 21.99
N LEU A 374 -15.59 27.60 21.02
CA LEU A 374 -15.72 29.04 21.25
C LEU A 374 -17.05 29.55 20.68
N PHE A 375 -17.65 30.54 21.40
CA PHE A 375 -18.85 31.25 20.98
C PHE A 375 -20.02 30.29 20.65
N ASP A 376 -20.41 29.43 21.59
CA ASP A 376 -21.43 28.40 21.43
C ASP A 376 -21.13 27.41 20.28
N ASN A 377 -19.87 26.93 20.21
CA ASN A 377 -19.35 26.02 19.18
C ASN A 377 -19.43 26.58 17.75
N ARG A 378 -19.47 27.92 17.57
CA ARG A 378 -19.26 28.52 16.26
C ARG A 378 -17.86 28.23 15.74
N ILE A 379 -16.89 28.12 16.64
CA ILE A 379 -15.53 27.70 16.36
C ILE A 379 -15.27 26.46 17.22
N ASP A 380 -15.02 25.31 16.60
CA ASP A 380 -14.58 24.08 17.27
C ASP A 380 -13.17 23.75 16.77
N LEU A 381 -12.19 23.77 17.68
CA LEU A 381 -10.79 23.51 17.41
C LEU A 381 -10.34 22.29 18.22
N GLN A 382 -9.78 21.30 17.55
CA GLN A 382 -9.08 20.18 18.16
C GLN A 382 -7.62 20.22 17.74
N VAL A 383 -6.72 20.08 18.71
CA VAL A 383 -5.28 20.00 18.47
C VAL A 383 -4.73 18.82 19.25
N ASP A 384 -4.00 17.96 18.57
CA ASP A 384 -3.35 16.79 19.13
C ASP A 384 -1.85 16.81 18.81
N TYR A 385 -1.01 16.71 19.83
CA TYR A 385 0.41 16.43 19.69
C TYR A 385 0.64 14.95 19.94
N PHE A 386 1.26 14.26 18.99
CA PHE A 386 1.60 12.85 19.13
C PHE A 386 3.10 12.60 19.07
N ASN A 387 3.54 11.59 19.82
CA ASN A 387 4.91 11.10 19.82
C ASN A 387 4.89 9.57 19.88
N ASN A 388 5.27 8.94 18.78
CA ASN A 388 5.23 7.50 18.57
C ASN A 388 6.65 6.96 18.41
N LYS A 389 6.92 5.80 19.00
CA LYS A 389 8.18 5.07 18.83
C LYS A 389 7.89 3.63 18.46
N ARG A 390 8.20 3.27 17.22
CA ARG A 390 8.11 1.90 16.72
C ARG A 390 9.44 1.21 16.98
N LYS A 391 9.38 0.08 17.67
CA LYS A 391 10.52 -0.76 18.07
C LYS A 391 10.36 -2.17 17.49
N SER A 392 11.45 -2.92 17.52
CA SER A 392 11.46 -4.32 17.06
C SER A 392 10.98 -4.45 15.62
N ILE A 393 11.27 -3.48 14.76
CA ILE A 393 10.93 -3.54 13.33
C ILE A 393 11.72 -4.69 12.71
N LEU A 394 11.03 -5.52 11.94
CA LEU A 394 11.62 -6.66 11.26
C LEU A 394 12.53 -6.18 10.12
N LEU A 395 13.80 -6.54 10.20
CA LEU A 395 14.82 -6.21 9.19
C LEU A 395 15.70 -7.42 8.91
N GLN A 396 16.20 -7.51 7.67
CA GLN A 396 17.30 -8.38 7.32
C GLN A 396 18.62 -7.80 7.84
N ARG A 397 19.50 -8.63 8.39
CA ARG A 397 20.80 -8.24 8.93
C ARG A 397 21.81 -8.09 7.80
N ASN A 398 22.01 -6.88 7.31
CA ASN A 398 22.94 -6.58 6.22
C ASN A 398 24.40 -6.39 6.68
N THR A 399 24.64 -6.28 7.98
CA THR A 399 25.99 -6.14 8.55
C THR A 399 26.68 -7.46 8.84
N VAL A 400 25.98 -8.58 8.64
CA VAL A 400 26.58 -9.93 8.76
C VAL A 400 27.52 -10.15 7.58
N SER A 401 28.74 -10.59 7.89
CA SER A 401 29.77 -10.81 6.85
C SER A 401 29.39 -11.97 5.91
N ASN A 402 29.63 -11.82 4.62
CA ASN A 402 29.42 -12.87 3.62
C ASN A 402 30.27 -14.13 3.88
N VAL A 403 31.35 -14.02 4.67
CA VAL A 403 32.21 -15.16 5.07
C VAL A 403 31.43 -16.20 5.89
N THR A 404 30.31 -15.80 6.52
CA THR A 404 29.44 -16.73 7.25
C THR A 404 28.71 -17.74 6.37
N GLY A 405 28.68 -17.48 5.03
CA GLY A 405 28.12 -18.42 4.06
C GLY A 405 26.59 -18.39 3.94
N PHE A 406 25.88 -17.46 4.59
CA PHE A 406 24.44 -17.33 4.43
C PHE A 406 24.08 -16.99 2.98
N GLN A 407 23.17 -17.78 2.39
CA GLN A 407 22.60 -17.49 1.06
C GLN A 407 21.60 -16.32 1.13
N GLN A 408 20.87 -16.21 2.22
CA GLN A 408 20.04 -15.07 2.56
C GLN A 408 20.36 -14.63 3.99
N MET A 409 20.54 -13.32 4.15
CA MET A 409 20.82 -12.76 5.47
C MET A 409 19.66 -13.02 6.44
N PRO A 410 19.94 -13.33 7.71
CA PRO A 410 18.92 -13.67 8.71
C PRO A 410 18.02 -12.46 9.03
N TRP A 411 16.76 -12.75 9.33
CA TRP A 411 15.79 -11.77 9.79
C TRP A 411 15.86 -11.58 11.31
N GLN A 412 15.70 -10.36 11.76
CA GLN A 412 15.68 -10.03 13.18
C GLN A 412 14.77 -8.83 13.47
N ASN A 413 14.13 -8.81 14.64
CA ASN A 413 13.43 -7.63 15.17
C ASN A 413 14.48 -6.64 15.73
N PHE A 414 14.89 -5.66 14.93
CA PHE A 414 16.03 -4.81 15.25
C PHE A 414 15.74 -3.32 15.11
N GLY A 415 15.03 -2.90 14.06
CA GLY A 415 14.86 -1.50 13.71
C GLY A 415 14.05 -0.68 14.71
N ILE A 416 14.36 0.61 14.79
CA ILE A 416 13.64 1.59 15.60
C ILE A 416 13.39 2.84 14.77
N VAL A 417 12.13 3.29 14.75
CA VAL A 417 11.71 4.54 14.11
C VAL A 417 10.88 5.36 15.11
N LYS A 418 11.15 6.64 15.17
CA LYS A 418 10.36 7.62 15.93
C LYS A 418 9.52 8.45 14.97
N ASN A 419 8.31 8.81 15.38
CA ASN A 419 7.44 9.71 14.62
C ASN A 419 6.73 10.65 15.61
N HIS A 420 6.77 11.96 15.35
CA HIS A 420 6.09 12.96 16.16
C HIS A 420 5.46 14.01 15.26
N GLY A 421 4.45 14.68 15.79
CA GLY A 421 3.75 15.68 15.00
C GLY A 421 2.58 16.31 15.71
N VAL A 422 1.86 17.12 14.94
CA VAL A 422 0.67 17.83 15.37
C VAL A 422 -0.44 17.59 14.34
N ASP A 423 -1.60 17.19 14.85
CA ASP A 423 -2.84 17.14 14.09
C ASP A 423 -3.79 18.23 14.62
N ALA A 424 -4.40 18.99 13.71
CA ALA A 424 -5.38 19.99 14.07
C ALA A 424 -6.62 19.90 13.16
N SER A 425 -7.79 20.10 13.73
CA SER A 425 -9.07 20.20 13.02
C SER A 425 -9.81 21.45 13.50
N LEU A 426 -10.13 22.33 12.57
CA LEU A 426 -10.91 23.55 12.81
C LEU A 426 -12.25 23.42 12.08
N THR A 427 -13.34 23.55 12.82
CA THR A 427 -14.69 23.65 12.25
C THR A 427 -15.28 25.02 12.61
N LEU A 428 -15.75 25.73 11.60
CA LEU A 428 -16.43 27.01 11.74
C LEU A 428 -17.90 26.82 11.36
N ASN A 429 -18.81 27.18 12.27
CA ASN A 429 -20.25 27.11 12.06
C ASN A 429 -20.84 28.49 12.30
N GLN A 430 -21.50 29.06 11.30
CA GLN A 430 -22.14 30.37 11.40
C GLN A 430 -23.54 30.32 10.80
N LYS A 431 -24.52 30.80 11.58
CA LYS A 431 -25.88 31.01 11.09
C LYS A 431 -26.06 32.49 10.73
N ILE A 432 -26.43 32.75 9.50
CA ILE A 432 -26.72 34.12 8.99
C ILE A 432 -28.18 34.10 8.47
N GLY A 433 -29.09 34.65 9.28
CA GLY A 433 -30.52 34.57 8.97
C GLY A 433 -31.01 33.12 8.92
N GLN A 434 -31.49 32.68 7.76
CA GLN A 434 -31.93 31.29 7.53
C GLN A 434 -30.84 30.37 6.97
N VAL A 435 -29.66 30.90 6.63
CA VAL A 435 -28.56 30.15 6.02
C VAL A 435 -27.60 29.66 7.11
N ASN A 436 -27.32 28.38 7.11
CA ASN A 436 -26.29 27.77 7.95
C ASN A 436 -25.03 27.57 7.09
N LEU A 437 -23.94 28.21 7.47
CA LEU A 437 -22.63 28.08 6.84
C LEU A 437 -21.74 27.22 7.73
N SER A 438 -21.09 26.21 7.16
CA SER A 438 -20.10 25.40 7.85
C SER A 438 -18.85 25.28 6.98
N ALA A 439 -17.68 25.51 7.58
CA ALA A 439 -16.38 25.30 6.95
C ALA A 439 -15.53 24.45 7.86
N ARG A 440 -14.81 23.46 7.30
CA ARG A 440 -13.89 22.61 8.04
C ARG A 440 -12.53 22.56 7.37
N GLY A 441 -11.49 22.79 8.15
CA GLY A 441 -10.09 22.62 7.76
C GLY A 441 -9.38 21.61 8.65
N ASN A 442 -8.51 20.79 8.07
CA ASN A 442 -7.62 19.89 8.81
C ASN A 442 -6.18 20.25 8.49
N PHE A 443 -5.32 20.17 9.49
CA PHE A 443 -3.89 20.36 9.36
C PHE A 443 -3.16 19.18 10.01
N THR A 444 -2.20 18.60 9.32
CA THR A 444 -1.33 17.55 9.85
C THR A 444 0.11 17.88 9.54
N PHE A 445 0.95 17.89 10.56
CA PHE A 445 2.39 17.94 10.41
C PHE A 445 3.01 16.75 11.15
N ALA A 446 3.72 15.90 10.41
CA ALA A 446 4.38 14.72 10.94
C ALA A 446 5.84 14.64 10.49
N ARG A 447 6.72 14.28 11.39
CA ARG A 447 8.13 14.03 11.10
C ARG A 447 8.58 12.73 11.72
N ASN A 448 9.08 11.82 10.88
CA ASN A 448 9.69 10.59 11.33
C ASN A 448 11.21 10.64 11.23
N GLU A 449 11.87 9.76 12.00
CA GLU A 449 13.31 9.62 12.05
C GLU A 449 13.68 8.17 12.31
N ILE A 450 14.65 7.66 11.56
CA ILE A 450 15.23 6.33 11.75
C ILE A 450 16.24 6.42 12.89
N ILE A 451 15.92 5.79 14.02
CA ILE A 451 16.80 5.78 15.21
C ILE A 451 17.77 4.61 15.12
N GLU A 452 17.29 3.42 14.69
CA GLU A 452 18.12 2.23 14.56
C GLU A 452 17.82 1.52 13.24
N TYR A 453 18.89 1.23 12.52
CA TYR A 453 18.85 0.54 11.24
C TYR A 453 20.12 -0.30 11.07
N ASP A 454 20.03 -1.49 10.46
CA ASP A 454 21.17 -2.35 10.22
C ASP A 454 21.90 -1.92 8.95
N GLN A 455 22.95 -1.14 9.11
CA GLN A 455 23.82 -0.72 8.01
C GLN A 455 25.27 -0.66 8.45
N VAL A 456 26.17 -0.97 7.53
CA VAL A 456 27.60 -0.73 7.70
C VAL A 456 27.83 0.79 7.81
N PRO A 457 28.70 1.26 8.70
CA PRO A 457 29.06 2.67 8.78
C PRO A 457 29.44 3.22 7.40
N GLN A 458 28.85 4.33 7.02
CA GLN A 458 29.05 4.93 5.71
C GLN A 458 30.30 5.84 5.73
N VAL A 459 30.95 5.97 4.60
CA VAL A 459 32.13 6.85 4.46
C VAL A 459 31.74 8.31 4.71
N TYR A 460 30.55 8.69 4.27
CA TYR A 460 30.05 10.06 4.39
C TYR A 460 28.78 10.14 5.22
N PRO A 461 28.63 11.16 6.10
CA PRO A 461 27.45 11.30 6.97
C PRO A 461 26.13 11.41 6.22
N TRP A 462 26.12 12.01 5.03
CA TRP A 462 24.89 12.14 4.22
C TRP A 462 24.43 10.81 3.60
N LEU A 463 25.28 9.78 3.57
CA LEU A 463 24.91 8.43 3.15
C LEU A 463 24.32 7.60 4.30
N GLU A 464 24.43 8.05 5.53
CA GLU A 464 23.82 7.36 6.68
C GLU A 464 22.29 7.38 6.57
N LYS A 465 21.65 6.25 6.94
CA LYS A 465 20.19 6.16 7.07
C LYS A 465 19.71 6.55 8.46
N LYS A 466 20.52 6.29 9.49
CA LYS A 466 20.23 6.73 10.86
C LYS A 466 20.13 8.26 10.92
N GLY A 467 19.14 8.79 11.63
CA GLY A 467 18.88 10.22 11.69
C GLY A 467 18.12 10.79 10.51
N THR A 468 17.89 10.01 9.44
CA THR A 468 17.10 10.45 8.28
C THR A 468 15.64 10.03 8.40
N ARG A 469 14.79 10.59 7.53
CA ARG A 469 13.38 10.19 7.41
C ARG A 469 13.26 8.87 6.68
N LEU A 470 12.21 8.10 7.02
CA LEU A 470 11.78 6.97 6.19
C LEU A 470 11.49 7.45 4.77
N ASN A 471 11.91 6.67 3.78
CA ASN A 471 11.68 6.95 2.35
C ASN A 471 12.24 8.32 1.88
N SER A 472 13.27 8.84 2.58
CA SER A 472 13.97 10.02 2.07
C SER A 472 14.72 9.66 0.78
N ASN A 473 14.48 10.45 -0.27
CA ASN A 473 15.26 10.34 -1.48
C ASN A 473 16.66 10.94 -1.26
N LYS A 474 17.68 10.20 -1.64
CA LYS A 474 19.05 10.72 -1.75
C LYS A 474 19.25 11.13 -3.20
N LEU A 475 19.48 12.40 -3.42
CA LEU A 475 19.62 12.98 -4.74
C LEU A 475 20.91 13.80 -4.79
N TYR A 476 21.52 13.85 -5.95
CA TYR A 476 22.65 14.76 -6.20
C TYR A 476 22.16 16.20 -6.26
N ILE A 477 22.97 17.12 -5.79
CA ILE A 477 22.67 18.56 -5.84
C ILE A 477 23.24 19.11 -7.15
N ALA A 478 22.37 19.67 -8.00
CA ALA A 478 22.81 20.32 -9.22
C ALA A 478 23.51 21.66 -8.89
N ASP A 479 24.66 21.90 -9.53
CA ASP A 479 25.46 23.13 -9.41
C ASP A 479 25.46 23.92 -10.74
N GLY A 480 24.47 23.69 -11.60
CA GLY A 480 24.30 24.29 -12.90
C GLY A 480 24.53 23.29 -14.04
N LEU A 481 24.95 23.82 -15.19
CA LEU A 481 25.26 23.03 -16.39
C LEU A 481 26.74 23.19 -16.73
N TYR A 482 27.32 22.15 -17.31
CA TYR A 482 28.62 22.27 -17.90
C TYR A 482 28.56 23.23 -19.09
N THR A 483 29.49 24.19 -19.12
CA THR A 483 29.66 25.15 -20.23
C THR A 483 30.81 24.71 -21.15
N TYR A 484 30.93 25.33 -22.30
CA TYR A 484 32.10 25.10 -23.18
C TYR A 484 33.42 25.46 -22.49
N ASP A 485 33.38 26.37 -21.52
CA ASP A 485 34.58 26.80 -20.76
C ASP A 485 35.10 25.73 -19.81
N ASP A 486 34.27 24.73 -19.44
CA ASP A 486 34.65 23.61 -18.59
C ASP A 486 35.47 22.53 -19.36
N PHE A 487 35.58 22.65 -20.71
CA PHE A 487 36.21 21.61 -21.57
C PHE A 487 37.39 22.11 -22.36
N ILE A 488 38.31 21.20 -22.63
CA ILE A 488 39.26 21.26 -23.73
C ILE A 488 38.57 20.63 -24.95
N ILE A 489 38.42 21.40 -26.03
CA ILE A 489 37.71 20.97 -27.23
C ILE A 489 38.71 20.67 -28.32
N ASN A 490 38.73 19.41 -28.78
CA ASN A 490 39.58 18.95 -29.86
C ASN A 490 38.74 18.58 -31.09
N GLY A 491 39.23 18.91 -32.30
CA GLY A 491 38.56 18.62 -33.57
C GLY A 491 37.50 19.65 -33.96
N GLU A 492 36.94 19.50 -35.16
CA GLU A 492 35.94 20.40 -35.74
C GLU A 492 34.66 19.64 -36.18
N GLY A 493 33.56 20.36 -36.26
CA GLY A 493 32.30 19.83 -36.76
C GLY A 493 31.76 18.63 -35.94
N LEU A 494 31.41 17.54 -36.63
CA LEU A 494 30.89 16.31 -36.01
C LEU A 494 31.96 15.46 -35.32
N ASN A 495 33.25 15.77 -35.54
CA ASN A 495 34.40 15.04 -34.96
C ASN A 495 34.91 15.73 -33.67
N ARG A 496 34.18 16.68 -33.11
CA ARG A 496 34.58 17.32 -31.85
C ARG A 496 34.56 16.33 -30.70
N THR A 497 35.64 16.32 -29.94
CA THR A 497 35.76 15.62 -28.65
C THR A 497 35.84 16.62 -27.52
N TYR A 498 35.28 16.27 -26.40
CA TYR A 498 35.21 17.12 -25.20
C TYR A 498 35.96 16.43 -24.07
N GLU A 499 36.97 17.07 -23.54
CA GLU A 499 37.73 16.60 -22.37
C GLU A 499 37.62 17.64 -21.28
N LEU A 500 37.27 17.22 -20.03
CA LEU A 500 37.14 18.14 -18.91
C LEU A 500 38.48 18.78 -18.58
N LYS A 501 38.49 20.08 -18.35
CA LYS A 501 39.67 20.80 -17.87
C LYS A 501 40.14 20.29 -16.51
N PRO A 502 41.44 20.32 -16.20
CA PRO A 502 41.95 20.01 -14.87
C PRO A 502 41.24 20.83 -13.78
N GLY A 503 40.79 20.17 -12.72
CA GLY A 503 40.07 20.79 -11.61
C GLY A 503 38.55 20.93 -11.77
N VAL A 504 38.02 20.59 -12.95
CA VAL A 504 36.56 20.48 -13.12
C VAL A 504 36.12 19.09 -12.67
N VAL A 505 35.20 19.03 -11.73
CA VAL A 505 34.70 17.77 -11.20
C VAL A 505 33.98 17.00 -12.30
N SER A 506 34.30 15.72 -12.46
CA SER A 506 33.67 14.87 -13.47
C SER A 506 32.23 14.56 -13.07
N GLY A 507 31.33 14.51 -14.06
CA GLY A 507 29.96 14.07 -13.84
C GLY A 507 29.86 12.58 -13.50
N LEU A 508 28.63 12.11 -13.27
CA LEU A 508 28.32 10.71 -12.96
C LEU A 508 28.60 9.74 -14.13
N SER A 509 28.88 10.25 -15.32
CA SER A 509 29.23 9.46 -16.52
C SER A 509 30.55 9.89 -17.09
N SER A 510 31.25 8.95 -17.74
CA SER A 510 32.57 9.18 -18.40
C SER A 510 32.50 10.00 -19.68
N GLY A 511 31.33 10.42 -20.14
CA GLY A 511 31.15 11.11 -21.41
C GLY A 511 30.34 12.39 -21.29
N VAL A 512 30.60 13.19 -20.25
CA VAL A 512 29.93 14.50 -20.04
C VAL A 512 30.22 15.46 -21.19
N ARG A 513 29.24 16.28 -21.55
CA ARG A 513 29.28 17.25 -22.64
C ARG A 513 28.77 18.60 -22.16
N PRO A 514 29.10 19.69 -22.88
CA PRO A 514 28.46 20.97 -22.62
C PRO A 514 26.93 20.87 -22.67
N GLY A 515 26.25 21.40 -21.65
CA GLY A 515 24.80 21.30 -21.47
C GLY A 515 24.35 20.17 -20.55
N ASP A 516 25.22 19.25 -20.17
CA ASP A 516 24.89 18.24 -19.14
C ASP A 516 24.85 18.88 -17.75
N ILE A 517 24.12 18.25 -16.81
CA ILE A 517 24.01 18.74 -15.43
C ILE A 517 25.35 18.55 -14.72
N LYS A 518 25.87 19.66 -14.16
CA LYS A 518 27.00 19.68 -13.26
C LYS A 518 26.50 19.47 -11.82
N TYR A 519 27.05 18.47 -11.14
CA TYR A 519 26.68 18.17 -9.77
C TYR A 519 27.72 18.72 -8.80
N LYS A 520 27.25 19.06 -7.60
CA LYS A 520 28.09 19.63 -6.55
C LYS A 520 28.91 18.52 -5.88
N ASP A 521 30.22 18.70 -5.82
CA ASP A 521 31.10 17.97 -4.94
C ASP A 521 30.91 18.51 -3.50
N LEU A 522 30.40 17.67 -2.59
CA LEU A 522 30.03 18.09 -1.24
C LEU A 522 31.21 18.17 -0.28
N ASN A 523 32.27 17.41 -0.54
CA ASN A 523 33.43 17.30 0.33
C ASN A 523 34.72 17.88 -0.29
N GLY A 524 34.69 18.24 -1.57
CA GLY A 524 35.83 18.82 -2.29
C GLY A 524 36.92 17.82 -2.68
N ASP A 525 36.59 16.52 -2.76
CA ASP A 525 37.57 15.47 -3.12
C ASP A 525 37.68 15.21 -4.63
N GLY A 526 36.92 15.94 -5.44
CA GLY A 526 36.90 15.82 -6.91
C GLY A 526 35.97 14.72 -7.43
N LYS A 527 35.12 14.15 -6.59
CA LYS A 527 34.13 13.12 -6.96
C LYS A 527 32.73 13.54 -6.57
N ILE A 528 31.75 12.98 -7.28
CA ILE A 528 30.33 13.15 -6.98
C ILE A 528 29.86 11.89 -6.26
N ASP A 529 29.46 12.03 -5.00
CA ASP A 529 29.07 10.92 -4.14
C ASP A 529 27.88 11.27 -3.17
#